data_93bd3b59dd9b28cca0edb89f4de0c325
#
_entry.id   93bd3b59dd9b28cca0edb89f4de0c325
#
_cell.length_a   1.000
_cell.length_b   1.000
_cell.length_c   1.000
_cell.angle_alpha   90.00
_cell.angle_beta   90.00
_cell.angle_gamma   90.00
#
_symmetry.space_group_name_H-M   'P 1'
#
loop_
_entity.id
_entity.type
_entity.pdbx_description
1 polymer ?
#
loop_
_entity_poly.entity_id
_entity_poly.type
_entity_poly.pdbx_seq_one_letter_code
_entity_poly.pdbx_strand_id
1 'polypeptide(L)'
;MGTEKDIIVAVELGSSAIRAVAGRRELDGTMHVLAVAQETDACAIRRGVVDNIDRTAQVLQNVLRKLSEHLDMQVTQVYVGLGGQSLRTAVNPVVYPLAQKAIVTDSVIQRIDDMNRAQQYPNMEILEAVPQEYSTDSRSGITTPVGMEAEILRAKFVNVLSNVRLMDRIRQSFERAGIRIAEDELLISPLCLSRHLLTESERRAGCALVDIGAETTTVAVYTRDTLRHLVVIPLGGNNATADIVLSGADADEAEELKRSYGTAYCPDPKEGGDFSDAMLSLSYERSISKSSLMGIVEARYQEIIANVWEHIRPYCTNQLSSIVFTGGGSHISDLTSAFTRFTNTPKLVRVHKGIPAGVSFASDCGVVNKDTLGTLLSLLLSGKEACVTEKTKIKTNTLFPDEETDQTGDADSKADDSTSQLHTIDDESSATDSSSDEGQEGSAKKKKSIADRVRRAFGVFKGMLEEEEENGRDDR
;
A
#
# COMPACT_ATOMS: atom_id res chain seq x y z
N MET A 1 8.14 -26.49 21.78
CA MET A 1 9.14 -25.59 21.21
C MET A 1 9.06 -25.73 19.71
N GLY A 2 8.52 -24.73 18.98
CA GLY A 2 8.52 -24.72 17.53
C GLY A 2 9.97 -24.75 17.05
N THR A 3 10.26 -25.55 16.04
CA THR A 3 11.61 -25.64 15.50
C THR A 3 11.96 -24.32 14.82
N GLU A 4 13.22 -23.89 14.85
CA GLU A 4 13.76 -22.71 14.14
C GLU A 4 13.41 -22.68 12.65
N LYS A 5 12.89 -23.79 12.13
CA LYS A 5 12.55 -24.01 10.71
C LYS A 5 11.25 -23.35 10.22
N ASP A 6 10.46 -22.72 11.11
CA ASP A 6 9.11 -22.26 10.75
C ASP A 6 8.99 -20.71 10.65
N ILE A 7 10.12 -20.00 10.48
CA ILE A 7 10.10 -18.54 10.34
C ILE A 7 9.79 -18.16 8.90
N ILE A 8 8.70 -17.43 8.72
CA ILE A 8 8.25 -16.86 7.47
C ILE A 8 8.74 -15.41 7.39
N VAL A 9 9.16 -14.95 6.22
CA VAL A 9 9.55 -13.57 5.96
C VAL A 9 8.71 -13.01 4.81
N ALA A 10 8.12 -11.84 5.04
CA ALA A 10 7.37 -11.12 4.00
C ALA A 10 7.93 -9.73 3.78
N VAL A 11 7.82 -9.25 2.53
CA VAL A 11 8.26 -7.93 2.09
C VAL A 11 7.10 -7.19 1.43
N GLU A 12 6.90 -5.94 1.85
CA GLU A 12 5.98 -4.99 1.26
C GLU A 12 6.75 -3.90 0.54
N LEU A 13 6.43 -3.66 -0.74
CA LEU A 13 6.98 -2.59 -1.56
C LEU A 13 6.06 -1.37 -1.49
N GLY A 14 6.12 -0.64 -0.38
CA GLY A 14 5.30 0.56 -0.16
C GLY A 14 5.95 1.83 -0.68
N SER A 15 5.13 2.82 -1.10
CA SER A 15 5.64 4.13 -1.59
C SER A 15 6.23 5.00 -0.48
N SER A 16 5.90 4.75 0.80
CA SER A 16 6.52 5.46 1.92
C SER A 16 7.78 4.77 2.44
N ALA A 17 7.84 3.45 2.36
CA ALA A 17 8.97 2.64 2.79
C ALA A 17 8.86 1.23 2.21
N ILE A 18 9.99 0.58 1.98
CA ILE A 18 10.08 -0.86 1.81
C ILE A 18 10.20 -1.46 3.21
N ARG A 19 9.33 -2.41 3.53
CA ARG A 19 9.25 -3.05 4.84
C ARG A 19 9.40 -4.56 4.71
N ALA A 20 10.09 -5.16 5.67
CA ALA A 20 10.16 -6.60 5.82
C ALA A 20 9.78 -7.00 7.24
N VAL A 21 9.11 -8.13 7.38
CA VAL A 21 8.70 -8.72 8.65
C VAL A 21 9.08 -10.18 8.69
N ALA A 22 9.56 -10.63 9.85
CA ALA A 22 9.75 -12.04 10.14
C ALA A 22 8.83 -12.46 11.28
N GLY A 23 8.17 -13.58 11.11
CA GLY A 23 7.28 -14.14 12.12
C GLY A 23 7.32 -15.66 12.14
N ARG A 24 7.01 -16.22 13.30
CA ARG A 24 6.89 -17.65 13.51
C ARG A 24 5.44 -18.04 13.69
N ARG A 25 5.02 -19.08 12.98
CA ARG A 25 3.69 -19.66 13.14
C ARG A 25 3.71 -20.59 14.35
N GLU A 26 2.87 -20.31 15.34
CA GLU A 26 2.73 -21.12 16.54
C GLU A 26 1.80 -22.32 16.27
N LEU A 27 1.83 -23.32 17.14
CA LEU A 27 1.06 -24.55 17.01
C LEU A 27 -0.47 -24.33 17.02
N ASP A 28 -0.93 -23.26 17.64
CA ASP A 28 -2.35 -22.85 17.68
C ASP A 28 -2.79 -22.09 16.43
N GLY A 29 -1.88 -21.90 15.45
CA GLY A 29 -2.12 -21.17 14.21
C GLY A 29 -1.91 -19.66 14.32
N THR A 30 -1.61 -19.10 15.48
CA THR A 30 -1.25 -17.70 15.65
C THR A 30 0.10 -17.39 15.02
N MET A 31 0.30 -16.12 14.62
CA MET A 31 1.57 -15.63 14.07
C MET A 31 2.26 -14.74 15.09
N HIS A 32 3.43 -15.16 15.55
CA HIS A 32 4.25 -14.35 16.43
C HIS A 32 5.30 -13.59 15.65
N VAL A 33 5.17 -12.26 15.55
CA VAL A 33 6.11 -11.36 14.87
C VAL A 33 7.38 -11.23 15.72
N LEU A 34 8.50 -11.63 15.13
CA LEU A 34 9.82 -11.64 15.77
C LEU A 34 10.57 -10.33 15.52
N ALA A 35 10.57 -9.86 14.27
CA ALA A 35 11.30 -8.66 13.86
C ALA A 35 10.61 -7.95 12.70
N VAL A 36 10.75 -6.63 12.65
CA VAL A 36 10.36 -5.80 11.52
C VAL A 36 11.50 -4.85 11.19
N ALA A 37 11.81 -4.71 9.91
CA ALA A 37 12.78 -3.76 9.40
C ALA A 37 12.14 -2.90 8.30
N GLN A 38 12.56 -1.65 8.20
CA GLN A 38 12.10 -0.74 7.15
C GLN A 38 13.21 0.20 6.67
N GLU A 39 13.08 0.63 5.43
CA GLU A 39 13.89 1.66 4.78
C GLU A 39 13.03 2.56 3.92
N THR A 40 13.38 3.83 3.89
CA THR A 40 12.72 4.84 3.06
C THR A 40 13.64 5.26 1.93
N ASP A 41 13.15 5.23 0.69
CA ASP A 41 13.80 5.83 -0.47
C ASP A 41 12.72 6.32 -1.45
N ALA A 42 12.59 7.62 -1.58
CA ALA A 42 11.56 8.25 -2.42
C ALA A 42 11.69 7.92 -3.92
N CYS A 43 12.83 7.38 -4.35
CA CYS A 43 13.09 7.05 -5.75
C CYS A 43 12.98 5.54 -6.06
N ALA A 44 12.81 4.69 -5.04
CA ALA A 44 12.71 3.25 -5.24
C ALA A 44 11.31 2.83 -5.72
N ILE A 45 10.28 3.24 -4.99
CA ILE A 45 8.89 2.87 -5.22
C ILE A 45 8.03 4.14 -5.35
N ARG A 46 7.27 4.23 -6.44
CA ARG A 46 6.29 5.31 -6.66
C ARG A 46 4.92 4.73 -7.01
N ARG A 47 3.89 5.18 -6.31
CA ARG A 47 2.51 4.70 -6.48
C ARG A 47 2.40 3.17 -6.42
N GLY A 48 3.17 2.56 -5.50
CA GLY A 48 3.22 1.12 -5.32
C GLY A 48 3.90 0.35 -6.46
N VAL A 49 4.68 1.03 -7.32
CA VAL A 49 5.38 0.45 -8.47
C VAL A 49 6.87 0.68 -8.33
N VAL A 50 7.68 -0.33 -8.68
CA VAL A 50 9.14 -0.18 -8.77
C VAL A 50 9.48 0.87 -9.83
N ASP A 51 9.99 2.02 -9.39
CA ASP A 51 10.42 3.10 -10.27
C ASP A 51 11.87 2.93 -10.72
N ASN A 52 12.74 2.56 -9.78
CA ASN A 52 14.16 2.30 -10.04
C ASN A 52 14.57 0.93 -9.49
N ILE A 53 14.95 0.02 -10.38
CA ILE A 53 15.27 -1.38 -10.04
C ILE A 53 16.52 -1.45 -9.16
N ASP A 54 17.59 -0.71 -9.49
CA ASP A 54 18.86 -0.76 -8.76
C ASP A 54 18.73 -0.19 -7.34
N ARG A 55 18.02 0.94 -7.19
CA ARG A 55 17.71 1.50 -5.88
C ARG A 55 16.83 0.57 -5.06
N THR A 56 15.81 0.00 -5.68
CA THR A 56 14.95 -0.98 -5.00
C THR A 56 15.76 -2.17 -4.51
N ALA A 57 16.66 -2.72 -5.34
CA ALA A 57 17.54 -3.82 -4.95
C ALA A 57 18.45 -3.45 -3.77
N GLN A 58 19.02 -2.26 -3.76
CA GLN A 58 19.88 -1.76 -2.68
C GLN A 58 19.08 -1.59 -1.37
N VAL A 59 17.88 -1.02 -1.44
CA VAL A 59 17.00 -0.87 -0.27
C VAL A 59 16.57 -2.24 0.26
N LEU A 60 16.24 -3.20 -0.61
CA LEU A 60 15.91 -4.57 -0.23
C LEU A 60 17.07 -5.24 0.52
N GLN A 61 18.31 -5.12 0.02
CA GLN A 61 19.48 -5.65 0.69
C GLN A 61 19.65 -5.06 2.09
N ASN A 62 19.48 -3.74 2.24
CA ASN A 62 19.60 -3.06 3.53
C ASN A 62 18.53 -3.52 4.53
N VAL A 63 17.26 -3.58 4.09
CA VAL A 63 16.14 -4.01 4.93
C VAL A 63 16.33 -5.46 5.39
N LEU A 64 16.68 -6.37 4.46
CA LEU A 64 16.84 -7.77 4.80
C LEU A 64 18.10 -8.05 5.60
N ARG A 65 19.18 -7.26 5.42
CA ARG A 65 20.35 -7.31 6.29
C ARG A 65 19.98 -6.93 7.73
N LYS A 66 19.26 -5.81 7.95
CA LYS A 66 18.77 -5.40 9.27
C LYS A 66 17.92 -6.50 9.92
N LEU A 67 17.01 -7.11 9.14
CA LEU A 67 16.16 -8.19 9.61
C LEU A 67 16.99 -9.43 10.00
N SER A 68 17.96 -9.83 9.16
CA SER A 68 18.87 -10.95 9.40
C SER A 68 19.77 -10.74 10.61
N GLU A 69 20.21 -9.51 10.85
CA GLU A 69 20.98 -9.13 12.05
C GLU A 69 20.14 -9.26 13.31
N HIS A 70 18.90 -8.77 13.29
CA HIS A 70 17.98 -8.84 14.41
C HIS A 70 17.61 -10.29 14.77
N LEU A 71 17.42 -11.14 13.77
CA LEU A 71 17.06 -12.56 13.95
C LEU A 71 18.28 -13.44 14.30
N ASP A 72 19.50 -12.97 14.11
CA ASP A 72 20.73 -13.76 14.07
C ASP A 72 20.67 -14.97 13.11
N MET A 73 19.91 -14.83 12.02
CA MET A 73 19.69 -15.86 10.99
C MET A 73 19.88 -15.27 9.59
N GLN A 74 20.08 -16.15 8.60
CA GLN A 74 20.18 -15.72 7.20
C GLN A 74 18.81 -15.86 6.53
N VAL A 75 18.29 -14.77 5.98
CA VAL A 75 17.10 -14.78 5.11
C VAL A 75 17.52 -15.31 3.73
N THR A 76 16.88 -16.39 3.26
CA THR A 76 17.17 -17.06 1.98
C THR A 76 16.12 -16.84 0.92
N GLN A 77 14.88 -16.62 1.34
CA GLN A 77 13.75 -16.33 0.47
C GLN A 77 12.72 -15.46 1.22
N VAL A 78 11.82 -14.82 0.48
CA VAL A 78 10.79 -13.95 1.04
C VAL A 78 9.49 -14.04 0.26
N TYR A 79 8.36 -13.86 0.94
CA TYR A 79 7.07 -13.62 0.29
C TYR A 79 6.95 -12.15 -0.07
N VAL A 80 6.52 -11.87 -1.30
CA VAL A 80 6.47 -10.49 -1.84
C VAL A 80 5.07 -10.14 -2.25
N GLY A 81 4.61 -8.97 -1.81
CA GLY A 81 3.32 -8.42 -2.19
C GLY A 81 3.38 -7.66 -3.51
N LEU A 82 2.45 -7.99 -4.41
CA LEU A 82 2.16 -7.23 -5.62
C LEU A 82 0.99 -6.27 -5.33
N GLY A 83 1.24 -4.98 -5.48
CA GLY A 83 0.27 -3.89 -5.36
C GLY A 83 0.51 -2.84 -6.45
N GLY A 84 0.01 -1.62 -6.23
CA GLY A 84 0.28 -0.47 -7.07
C GLY A 84 -0.74 -0.19 -8.16
N GLN A 85 -0.58 0.95 -8.81
CA GLN A 85 -1.58 1.59 -9.67
C GLN A 85 -2.05 0.80 -10.89
N SER A 86 -1.38 -0.31 -11.26
CA SER A 86 -1.80 -1.12 -12.42
C SER A 86 -2.80 -2.21 -12.06
N LEU A 87 -2.94 -2.49 -10.77
CA LEU A 87 -3.80 -3.58 -10.31
C LEU A 87 -5.27 -3.18 -10.40
N ARG A 88 -6.04 -3.97 -11.14
CA ARG A 88 -7.48 -3.73 -11.34
C ARG A 88 -8.21 -4.99 -11.74
N THR A 89 -9.54 -4.95 -11.67
CA THR A 89 -10.39 -6.02 -12.18
C THR A 89 -10.97 -5.70 -13.56
N ALA A 90 -11.18 -6.76 -14.36
CA ALA A 90 -11.97 -6.71 -15.57
C ALA A 90 -13.01 -7.85 -15.58
N VAL A 91 -14.21 -7.54 -16.05
CA VAL A 91 -15.28 -8.54 -16.20
C VAL A 91 -15.14 -9.23 -17.54
N ASN A 92 -15.17 -10.56 -17.55
CA ASN A 92 -15.14 -11.38 -18.76
C ASN A 92 -16.29 -12.39 -18.78
N PRO A 93 -17.29 -12.25 -19.68
CA PRO A 93 -18.29 -13.27 -19.91
C PRO A 93 -17.73 -14.35 -20.86
N VAL A 94 -17.88 -15.61 -20.47
CA VAL A 94 -17.49 -16.78 -21.28
C VAL A 94 -18.74 -17.58 -21.61
N VAL A 95 -18.87 -18.02 -22.87
CA VAL A 95 -19.97 -18.85 -23.34
C VAL A 95 -19.42 -20.17 -23.87
N TYR A 96 -19.92 -21.26 -23.33
CA TYR A 96 -19.50 -22.62 -23.72
C TYR A 96 -20.72 -23.41 -24.20
N PRO A 97 -20.80 -23.77 -25.50
CA PRO A 97 -21.84 -24.64 -26.01
C PRO A 97 -21.55 -26.11 -25.62
N LEU A 98 -22.54 -26.80 -25.10
CA LEU A 98 -22.52 -28.23 -24.82
C LEU A 98 -23.17 -28.97 -25.99
N ALA A 99 -22.60 -30.12 -26.39
CA ALA A 99 -23.18 -30.94 -27.44
C ALA A 99 -24.44 -31.60 -26.90
N GLN A 100 -25.62 -31.22 -27.43
CA GLN A 100 -26.94 -31.69 -26.99
C GLN A 100 -27.09 -31.57 -25.47
N LYS A 101 -28.28 -31.58 -24.91
CA LYS A 101 -28.52 -31.47 -23.47
C LYS A 101 -27.60 -32.34 -22.62
N ALA A 102 -26.40 -31.86 -22.37
CA ALA A 102 -25.36 -32.59 -21.65
C ALA A 102 -25.32 -32.12 -20.17
N ILE A 103 -24.91 -33.02 -19.32
CA ILE A 103 -24.67 -32.71 -17.89
C ILE A 103 -23.37 -31.95 -17.78
N VAL A 104 -23.41 -30.81 -17.08
CA VAL A 104 -22.23 -30.03 -16.75
C VAL A 104 -21.33 -30.83 -15.79
N THR A 105 -20.10 -31.06 -16.17
CA THR A 105 -19.09 -31.76 -15.40
C THR A 105 -17.98 -30.82 -14.96
N ASP A 106 -17.12 -31.26 -14.01
CA ASP A 106 -15.94 -30.50 -13.61
C ASP A 106 -15.00 -30.21 -14.78
N SER A 107 -14.92 -31.14 -15.77
CA SER A 107 -14.12 -30.90 -16.98
C SER A 107 -14.68 -29.78 -17.86
N VAL A 108 -15.99 -29.53 -17.84
CA VAL A 108 -16.60 -28.39 -18.53
C VAL A 108 -16.27 -27.10 -17.81
N ILE A 109 -16.31 -27.10 -16.47
CA ILE A 109 -15.91 -25.94 -15.67
C ILE A 109 -14.45 -25.60 -15.92
N GLN A 110 -13.55 -26.60 -15.92
CA GLN A 110 -12.13 -26.37 -16.22
C GLN A 110 -11.93 -25.75 -17.61
N ARG A 111 -12.63 -26.25 -18.65
CA ARG A 111 -12.54 -25.66 -19.99
C ARG A 111 -13.02 -24.21 -20.05
N ILE A 112 -14.06 -23.87 -19.29
CA ILE A 112 -14.54 -22.49 -19.20
C ILE A 112 -13.50 -21.59 -18.51
N ASP A 113 -12.84 -22.08 -17.45
CA ASP A 113 -11.74 -21.36 -16.80
C ASP A 113 -10.55 -21.18 -17.75
N ASP A 114 -10.17 -22.24 -18.49
CA ASP A 114 -9.10 -22.18 -19.49
C ASP A 114 -9.43 -21.14 -20.59
N MET A 115 -10.68 -21.12 -21.06
CA MET A 115 -11.13 -20.11 -22.04
C MET A 115 -11.08 -18.69 -21.46
N ASN A 116 -11.46 -18.52 -20.19
CA ASN A 116 -11.34 -17.24 -19.51
C ASN A 116 -9.88 -16.79 -19.40
N ARG A 117 -8.98 -17.69 -19.00
CA ARG A 117 -7.54 -17.40 -18.89
C ARG A 117 -6.85 -17.15 -20.23
N ALA A 118 -7.39 -17.70 -21.32
CA ALA A 118 -6.91 -17.42 -22.67
C ALA A 118 -7.28 -16.02 -23.18
N GLN A 119 -8.14 -15.28 -22.46
CA GLN A 119 -8.49 -13.91 -22.80
C GLN A 119 -7.26 -13.02 -22.71
N GLN A 120 -6.93 -12.32 -23.79
CA GLN A 120 -5.79 -11.41 -23.83
C GLN A 120 -6.20 -9.99 -23.42
N TYR A 121 -5.38 -9.38 -22.59
CA TYR A 121 -5.47 -7.98 -22.20
C TYR A 121 -4.14 -7.29 -22.58
N PRO A 122 -4.15 -6.20 -23.38
CA PRO A 122 -2.92 -5.55 -23.84
C PRO A 122 -2.00 -5.15 -22.67
N ASN A 123 -0.77 -5.66 -22.66
CA ASN A 123 0.25 -5.42 -21.62
C ASN A 123 -0.16 -5.81 -20.17
N MET A 124 -1.20 -6.63 -20.03
CA MET A 124 -1.70 -7.09 -18.73
C MET A 124 -1.76 -8.61 -18.71
N GLU A 125 -1.60 -9.16 -17.53
CA GLU A 125 -1.71 -10.59 -17.23
C GLU A 125 -2.83 -10.83 -16.23
N ILE A 126 -3.53 -11.96 -16.38
CA ILE A 126 -4.53 -12.41 -15.41
C ILE A 126 -3.79 -13.09 -14.26
N LEU A 127 -3.82 -12.46 -13.10
CA LEU A 127 -3.24 -13.02 -11.87
C LEU A 127 -4.20 -14.00 -11.20
N GLU A 128 -5.47 -13.63 -11.14
CA GLU A 128 -6.52 -14.45 -10.54
C GLU A 128 -7.82 -14.32 -11.33
N ALA A 129 -8.50 -15.44 -11.55
CA ALA A 129 -9.79 -15.52 -12.22
C ALA A 129 -10.86 -15.92 -11.19
N VAL A 130 -11.78 -15.01 -10.88
CA VAL A 130 -12.81 -15.23 -9.87
C VAL A 130 -14.17 -15.42 -10.53
N PRO A 131 -14.72 -16.66 -10.56
CA PRO A 131 -16.05 -16.90 -11.10
C PRO A 131 -17.10 -16.19 -10.24
N GLN A 132 -18.01 -15.48 -10.88
CA GLN A 132 -19.05 -14.71 -10.23
C GLN A 132 -20.37 -15.45 -10.17
N GLU A 133 -20.78 -15.93 -11.31
CA GLU A 133 -22.03 -16.65 -11.50
C GLU A 133 -22.01 -17.46 -12.81
N TYR A 134 -22.77 -18.52 -12.81
CA TYR A 134 -23.07 -19.30 -14.02
C TYR A 134 -24.52 -19.14 -14.40
N SER A 135 -24.80 -19.35 -15.69
CA SER A 135 -26.17 -19.45 -16.18
C SER A 135 -26.27 -20.49 -17.29
N THR A 136 -27.39 -21.19 -17.31
CA THR A 136 -27.77 -22.11 -18.38
C THR A 136 -28.84 -21.47 -19.27
N ASP A 137 -29.29 -22.17 -20.28
CA ASP A 137 -30.44 -21.78 -21.12
C ASP A 137 -31.73 -21.58 -20.32
N SER A 138 -31.87 -22.26 -19.17
CA SER A 138 -33.10 -22.27 -18.35
C SER A 138 -33.00 -21.51 -17.02
N ARG A 139 -31.79 -21.22 -16.54
CA ARG A 139 -31.55 -20.66 -15.18
C ARG A 139 -30.33 -19.77 -15.11
N SER A 140 -30.44 -18.67 -14.35
CA SER A 140 -29.35 -17.72 -14.05
C SER A 140 -29.02 -17.70 -12.56
N GLY A 141 -27.90 -17.07 -12.22
CA GLY A 141 -27.46 -16.90 -10.82
C GLY A 141 -27.03 -18.19 -10.12
N ILE A 142 -26.47 -19.12 -10.88
CA ILE A 142 -26.01 -20.42 -10.39
C ILE A 142 -24.58 -20.26 -9.84
N THR A 143 -24.35 -20.75 -8.63
CA THR A 143 -23.00 -20.77 -8.02
C THR A 143 -22.30 -22.12 -8.29
N THR A 144 -23.04 -23.23 -8.37
CA THR A 144 -22.51 -24.57 -8.54
C THR A 144 -23.27 -25.26 -9.69
N PRO A 145 -22.80 -25.15 -10.93
CA PRO A 145 -23.50 -25.66 -12.11
C PRO A 145 -23.27 -27.18 -12.35
N VAL A 146 -22.27 -27.79 -11.71
CA VAL A 146 -21.94 -29.23 -11.89
C VAL A 146 -23.15 -30.12 -11.55
N GLY A 147 -23.44 -31.07 -12.43
CA GLY A 147 -24.59 -31.97 -12.32
C GLY A 147 -25.89 -31.42 -12.95
N MET A 148 -25.89 -30.20 -13.46
CA MET A 148 -27.04 -29.62 -14.15
C MET A 148 -27.03 -29.95 -15.64
N GLU A 149 -28.22 -30.14 -16.23
CA GLU A 149 -28.38 -30.35 -17.68
C GLU A 149 -28.46 -28.97 -18.37
N ALA A 150 -27.69 -28.77 -19.44
CA ALA A 150 -27.67 -27.55 -20.24
C ALA A 150 -27.26 -27.79 -21.70
N GLU A 151 -27.72 -26.93 -22.60
CA GLU A 151 -27.24 -26.82 -23.98
C GLU A 151 -26.12 -25.76 -24.10
N ILE A 152 -26.22 -24.71 -23.28
CA ILE A 152 -25.23 -23.63 -23.22
C ILE A 152 -24.95 -23.33 -21.74
N LEU A 153 -23.68 -23.32 -21.37
CA LEU A 153 -23.24 -22.82 -20.09
C LEU A 153 -22.54 -21.46 -20.29
N ARG A 154 -23.00 -20.46 -19.59
CA ARG A 154 -22.38 -19.13 -19.54
C ARG A 154 -21.77 -18.94 -18.17
N ALA A 155 -20.57 -18.39 -18.13
CA ALA A 155 -19.90 -18.01 -16.90
C ALA A 155 -19.50 -16.53 -16.99
N LYS A 156 -19.61 -15.83 -15.87
CA LYS A 156 -19.12 -14.46 -15.74
C LYS A 156 -17.95 -14.46 -14.76
N PHE A 157 -16.80 -14.02 -15.21
CA PHE A 157 -15.59 -13.90 -14.38
C PHE A 157 -15.28 -12.44 -14.04
N VAL A 158 -14.66 -12.26 -12.89
CA VAL A 158 -13.89 -11.06 -12.56
C VAL A 158 -12.42 -11.47 -12.54
N ASN A 159 -11.66 -10.98 -13.52
CA ASN A 159 -10.23 -11.23 -13.63
C ASN A 159 -9.45 -10.12 -12.94
N VAL A 160 -8.56 -10.48 -12.01
CA VAL A 160 -7.60 -9.55 -11.42
C VAL A 160 -6.41 -9.44 -12.37
N LEU A 161 -6.15 -8.22 -12.82
CA LEU A 161 -5.12 -7.92 -13.82
C LEU A 161 -4.00 -7.09 -13.23
N SER A 162 -2.77 -7.34 -13.66
CA SER A 162 -1.60 -6.48 -13.42
C SER A 162 -0.79 -6.29 -14.71
N ASN A 163 -0.04 -5.20 -14.77
CA ASN A 163 0.85 -4.93 -15.89
C ASN A 163 2.09 -5.83 -15.81
N VAL A 164 2.38 -6.58 -16.88
CA VAL A 164 3.50 -7.52 -16.98
C VAL A 164 4.83 -6.84 -16.65
N ARG A 165 5.10 -5.64 -17.17
CA ARG A 165 6.36 -4.91 -16.92
C ARG A 165 6.57 -4.58 -15.45
N LEU A 166 5.50 -4.37 -14.68
CA LEU A 166 5.63 -4.07 -13.25
C LEU A 166 6.01 -5.32 -12.46
N MET A 167 5.47 -6.46 -12.82
CA MET A 167 5.84 -7.74 -12.22
C MET A 167 7.30 -8.09 -12.54
N ASP A 168 7.72 -7.89 -13.79
CA ASP A 168 9.11 -8.09 -14.20
C ASP A 168 10.09 -7.19 -13.44
N ARG A 169 9.75 -5.92 -13.23
CA ARG A 169 10.57 -5.00 -12.43
C ARG A 169 10.73 -5.47 -10.98
N ILE A 170 9.68 -5.98 -10.37
CA ILE A 170 9.76 -6.58 -9.04
C ILE A 170 10.73 -7.75 -9.06
N ARG A 171 10.53 -8.73 -9.96
CA ARG A 171 11.41 -9.91 -10.07
C ARG A 171 12.88 -9.52 -10.28
N GLN A 172 13.14 -8.60 -11.21
CA GLN A 172 14.50 -8.10 -11.48
C GLN A 172 15.12 -7.40 -10.27
N SER A 173 14.33 -6.66 -9.46
CA SER A 173 14.84 -6.03 -8.24
C SER A 173 15.29 -7.06 -7.20
N PHE A 174 14.51 -8.12 -7.01
CA PHE A 174 14.85 -9.22 -6.10
C PHE A 174 16.03 -10.05 -6.61
N GLU A 175 16.08 -10.33 -7.90
CA GLU A 175 17.23 -11.01 -8.54
C GLU A 175 18.51 -10.22 -8.33
N ARG A 176 18.51 -8.89 -8.60
CA ARG A 176 19.66 -8.01 -8.34
C ARG A 176 20.03 -7.89 -6.88
N ALA A 177 19.05 -7.98 -5.98
CA ALA A 177 19.30 -8.04 -4.54
C ALA A 177 19.92 -9.38 -4.09
N GLY A 178 19.89 -10.40 -4.94
CA GLY A 178 20.33 -11.76 -4.60
C GLY A 178 19.38 -12.49 -3.66
N ILE A 179 18.10 -12.13 -3.67
CA ILE A 179 17.04 -12.67 -2.78
C ILE A 179 16.02 -13.45 -3.63
N ARG A 180 15.74 -14.67 -3.23
CA ARG A 180 14.72 -15.49 -3.90
C ARG A 180 13.30 -15.10 -3.43
N ILE A 181 12.37 -15.04 -4.37
CA ILE A 181 10.95 -14.94 -4.07
C ILE A 181 10.44 -16.35 -3.75
N ALA A 182 9.75 -16.51 -2.62
CA ALA A 182 9.21 -17.80 -2.19
C ALA A 182 8.14 -18.29 -3.17
N GLU A 183 8.12 -19.58 -3.45
CA GLU A 183 7.21 -20.22 -4.42
C GLU A 183 7.29 -19.63 -5.86
N ASP A 184 8.29 -18.75 -6.14
CA ASP A 184 8.43 -17.98 -7.39
C ASP A 184 7.17 -17.16 -7.78
N GLU A 185 6.30 -16.89 -6.80
CA GLU A 185 4.99 -16.27 -6.99
C GLU A 185 4.87 -14.96 -6.21
N LEU A 186 4.25 -13.94 -6.84
CA LEU A 186 3.90 -12.68 -6.19
C LEU A 186 2.49 -12.78 -5.60
N LEU A 187 2.39 -12.47 -4.30
CA LEU A 187 1.10 -12.43 -3.61
C LEU A 187 0.34 -11.14 -3.96
N ILE A 188 -0.94 -11.24 -4.27
CA ILE A 188 -1.78 -10.08 -4.54
C ILE A 188 -2.12 -9.39 -3.21
N SER A 189 -1.39 -8.30 -2.90
CA SER A 189 -1.46 -7.62 -1.60
C SER A 189 -2.89 -7.27 -1.16
N PRO A 190 -3.77 -6.68 -1.99
CA PRO A 190 -5.14 -6.36 -1.58
C PRO A 190 -5.98 -7.59 -1.24
N LEU A 191 -5.74 -8.72 -1.89
CA LEU A 191 -6.48 -9.96 -1.60
C LEU A 191 -6.01 -10.57 -0.28
N CYS A 192 -4.69 -10.58 -0.03
CA CYS A 192 -4.13 -10.99 1.26
C CYS A 192 -4.69 -10.10 2.38
N LEU A 193 -4.66 -8.77 2.19
CA LEU A 193 -5.19 -7.81 3.15
C LEU A 193 -6.67 -8.07 3.45
N SER A 194 -7.50 -8.22 2.42
CA SER A 194 -8.93 -8.47 2.57
C SER A 194 -9.21 -9.79 3.27
N ARG A 195 -8.43 -10.83 2.99
CA ARG A 195 -8.59 -12.16 3.60
C ARG A 195 -8.34 -12.13 5.11
N HIS A 196 -7.36 -11.34 5.56
CA HIS A 196 -6.92 -11.36 6.95
C HIS A 196 -7.50 -10.22 7.81
N LEU A 197 -7.94 -9.11 7.21
CA LEU A 197 -8.55 -7.99 7.93
C LEU A 197 -10.07 -8.08 8.03
N LEU A 198 -10.73 -8.61 7.00
CA LEU A 198 -12.18 -8.74 6.96
C LEU A 198 -12.60 -10.12 7.48
N THR A 199 -13.64 -10.15 8.28
CA THR A 199 -14.26 -11.41 8.67
C THR A 199 -15.02 -12.03 7.49
N GLU A 200 -15.19 -13.34 7.51
CA GLU A 200 -16.00 -14.04 6.51
C GLU A 200 -17.46 -13.53 6.51
N SER A 201 -18.00 -13.22 7.68
CA SER A 201 -19.37 -12.66 7.80
C SER A 201 -19.49 -11.29 7.14
N GLU A 202 -18.49 -10.42 7.24
CA GLU A 202 -18.48 -9.13 6.54
C GLU A 202 -18.43 -9.32 5.03
N ARG A 203 -17.55 -10.18 4.53
CA ARG A 203 -17.47 -10.46 3.08
C ARG A 203 -18.75 -11.09 2.54
N ARG A 204 -19.40 -11.96 3.32
CA ARG A 204 -20.71 -12.55 2.96
C ARG A 204 -21.83 -11.52 2.95
N ALA A 205 -21.88 -10.65 3.96
CA ALA A 205 -22.89 -9.60 4.06
C ALA A 205 -22.68 -8.48 3.03
N GLY A 206 -21.51 -8.44 2.42
CA GLY A 206 -21.07 -7.42 1.49
C GLY A 206 -20.34 -6.28 2.18
N CYS A 207 -19.10 -6.03 1.77
CA CYS A 207 -18.28 -4.94 2.29
C CYS A 207 -17.31 -4.39 1.23
N ALA A 208 -16.92 -3.14 1.42
CA ALA A 208 -15.80 -2.54 0.70
C ALA A 208 -14.63 -2.33 1.67
N LEU A 209 -13.44 -2.82 1.31
CA LEU A 209 -12.19 -2.51 1.99
C LEU A 209 -11.50 -1.40 1.21
N VAL A 210 -11.13 -0.32 1.91
CA VAL A 210 -10.44 0.84 1.36
C VAL A 210 -9.12 1.01 2.11
N ASP A 211 -8.02 0.71 1.46
CA ASP A 211 -6.67 0.87 2.00
C ASP A 211 -6.07 2.17 1.48
N ILE A 212 -6.00 3.20 2.34
CA ILE A 212 -5.39 4.49 2.01
C ILE A 212 -3.91 4.44 2.40
N GLY A 213 -3.06 4.24 1.40
CA GLY A 213 -1.61 4.26 1.53
C GLY A 213 -1.01 5.67 1.43
N ALA A 214 0.30 5.73 1.21
CA ALA A 214 1.02 6.99 1.03
C ALA A 214 0.71 7.66 -0.32
N GLU A 215 0.80 6.93 -1.43
CA GLU A 215 0.59 7.45 -2.78
C GLU A 215 -0.55 6.75 -3.54
N THR A 216 -1.17 5.75 -2.93
CA THR A 216 -2.25 4.97 -3.55
C THR A 216 -3.37 4.72 -2.56
N THR A 217 -4.58 4.60 -3.09
CA THR A 217 -5.74 4.09 -2.35
C THR A 217 -6.29 2.88 -3.10
N THR A 218 -6.35 1.74 -2.43
CA THR A 218 -6.89 0.50 -2.97
C THR A 218 -8.33 0.30 -2.53
N VAL A 219 -9.22 -0.02 -3.46
CA VAL A 219 -10.62 -0.36 -3.17
C VAL A 219 -10.87 -1.79 -3.59
N ALA A 220 -11.31 -2.63 -2.66
CA ALA A 220 -11.74 -4.01 -2.90
C ALA A 220 -13.16 -4.22 -2.41
N VAL A 221 -14.07 -4.61 -3.30
CA VAL A 221 -15.50 -4.81 -3.00
C VAL A 221 -15.83 -6.30 -3.01
N TYR A 222 -16.45 -6.76 -1.93
CA TYR A 222 -16.89 -8.13 -1.75
C TYR A 222 -18.41 -8.22 -1.57
N THR A 223 -19.02 -9.21 -2.17
CA THR A 223 -20.41 -9.59 -1.89
C THR A 223 -20.53 -11.12 -1.93
N ARG A 224 -21.25 -11.71 -0.98
CA ARG A 224 -21.41 -13.17 -0.86
C ARG A 224 -20.05 -13.88 -0.80
N ASP A 225 -19.10 -13.31 -0.08
CA ASP A 225 -17.72 -13.79 0.07
C ASP A 225 -16.92 -13.83 -1.24
N THR A 226 -17.38 -13.18 -2.30
CA THR A 226 -16.74 -13.17 -3.62
C THR A 226 -16.30 -11.75 -3.97
N LEU A 227 -15.06 -11.61 -4.48
CA LEU A 227 -14.55 -10.35 -5.00
C LEU A 227 -15.37 -9.90 -6.22
N ARG A 228 -15.87 -8.68 -6.18
CA ARG A 228 -16.66 -8.06 -7.27
C ARG A 228 -15.89 -6.99 -8.02
N HIS A 229 -15.04 -6.28 -7.31
CA HIS A 229 -14.27 -5.19 -7.87
C HIS A 229 -12.98 -4.99 -7.09
N LEU A 230 -11.91 -4.67 -7.82
CA LEU A 230 -10.62 -4.26 -7.27
C LEU A 230 -10.03 -3.19 -8.17
N VAL A 231 -9.58 -2.10 -7.55
CA VAL A 231 -8.89 -1.01 -8.26
C VAL A 231 -7.89 -0.36 -7.33
N VAL A 232 -6.80 0.16 -7.89
CA VAL A 232 -5.83 1.00 -7.19
C VAL A 232 -5.86 2.39 -7.82
N ILE A 233 -6.25 3.36 -7.01
CA ILE A 233 -6.34 4.79 -7.33
C ILE A 233 -4.98 5.43 -7.00
N PRO A 234 -4.34 6.20 -7.90
CA PRO A 234 -3.03 6.80 -7.67
C PRO A 234 -3.11 8.09 -6.84
N LEU A 235 -3.82 8.04 -5.72
CA LEU A 235 -3.98 9.09 -4.73
C LEU A 235 -3.83 8.49 -3.33
N GLY A 236 -3.15 9.17 -2.42
CA GLY A 236 -2.95 8.73 -1.04
C GLY A 236 -2.59 9.89 -0.10
N GLY A 237 -2.18 9.56 1.12
CA GLY A 237 -1.88 10.55 2.15
C GLY A 237 -0.79 11.56 1.79
N ASN A 238 0.20 11.17 0.98
CA ASN A 238 1.28 12.06 0.54
C ASN A 238 0.79 13.17 -0.41
N ASN A 239 -0.36 13.01 -1.05
CA ASN A 239 -0.93 14.10 -1.85
C ASN A 239 -1.34 15.28 -0.95
N ALA A 240 -1.87 15.02 0.26
CA ALA A 240 -2.13 16.09 1.22
C ALA A 240 -0.83 16.72 1.76
N THR A 241 0.20 15.92 2.02
CA THR A 241 1.53 16.41 2.40
C THR A 241 2.10 17.34 1.32
N ALA A 242 2.04 16.93 0.05
CA ALA A 242 2.50 17.73 -1.08
C ALA A 242 1.74 19.07 -1.21
N ASP A 243 0.44 19.08 -0.93
CA ASP A 243 -0.35 20.33 -0.94
C ASP A 243 0.06 21.28 0.20
N ILE A 244 0.42 20.74 1.37
CA ILE A 244 0.96 21.55 2.49
C ILE A 244 2.34 22.10 2.13
N VAL A 245 3.22 21.33 1.48
CA VAL A 245 4.52 21.79 0.97
C VAL A 245 4.35 23.01 0.05
N LEU A 246 3.33 23.02 -0.81
CA LEU A 246 3.03 24.18 -1.67
C LEU A 246 2.65 25.45 -0.87
N SER A 247 2.31 25.32 0.40
CA SER A 247 2.05 26.45 1.29
C SER A 247 3.31 27.00 1.96
N GLY A 248 4.46 26.36 1.73
CA GLY A 248 5.78 26.83 2.16
C GLY A 248 6.44 26.02 3.28
N ALA A 249 5.85 24.93 3.75
CA ALA A 249 6.48 23.97 4.64
C ALA A 249 7.52 23.12 3.88
N ASP A 250 8.53 22.59 4.58
CA ASP A 250 9.31 21.50 4.03
C ASP A 250 8.55 20.14 4.09
N ALA A 251 9.10 19.09 3.48
CA ALA A 251 8.37 17.84 3.34
C ALA A 251 8.13 17.12 4.70
N ASP A 252 9.12 17.13 5.58
CA ASP A 252 9.03 16.45 6.88
C ASP A 252 8.10 17.25 7.81
N GLU A 253 8.24 18.58 7.82
CA GLU A 253 7.36 19.50 8.53
C GLU A 253 5.91 19.40 8.06
N ALA A 254 5.68 19.33 6.75
CA ALA A 254 4.34 19.16 6.17
C ALA A 254 3.68 17.85 6.59
N GLU A 255 4.45 16.76 6.67
CA GLU A 255 3.97 15.47 7.14
C GLU A 255 3.62 15.50 8.62
N GLU A 256 4.45 16.16 9.46
CA GLU A 256 4.20 16.33 10.88
C GLU A 256 2.96 17.20 11.14
N LEU A 257 2.81 18.30 10.41
CA LEU A 257 1.65 19.18 10.50
C LEU A 257 0.36 18.47 10.07
N LYS A 258 0.42 17.68 8.99
CA LYS A 258 -0.71 16.85 8.55
C LYS A 258 -1.14 15.85 9.63
N ARG A 259 -0.19 15.17 10.28
CA ARG A 259 -0.47 14.21 11.35
C ARG A 259 -1.03 14.86 12.61
N SER A 260 -0.52 16.05 12.97
CA SER A 260 -0.86 16.72 14.22
C SER A 260 -2.18 17.49 14.13
N TYR A 261 -2.46 18.11 12.99
CA TYR A 261 -3.57 19.06 12.82
C TYR A 261 -4.49 18.77 11.64
N GLY A 262 -4.13 17.83 10.78
CA GLY A 262 -4.93 17.48 9.61
C GLY A 262 -6.25 16.81 9.99
N THR A 263 -7.31 17.13 9.25
CA THR A 263 -8.61 16.49 9.36
C THR A 263 -9.23 16.28 7.99
N ALA A 264 -9.99 15.21 7.81
CA ALA A 264 -10.74 14.95 6.59
C ALA A 264 -12.05 15.76 6.53
N TYR A 265 -12.48 16.32 7.66
CA TYR A 265 -13.69 17.13 7.74
C TYR A 265 -13.48 18.29 8.73
N CYS A 266 -13.70 19.51 8.25
CA CYS A 266 -13.75 20.71 9.08
C CYS A 266 -15.22 21.07 9.32
N PRO A 267 -15.75 20.93 10.55
CA PRO A 267 -17.11 21.35 10.84
C PRO A 267 -17.26 22.86 10.61
N ASP A 268 -18.44 23.31 10.17
CA ASP A 268 -18.74 24.75 10.01
C ASP A 268 -18.60 25.43 11.40
N PRO A 269 -18.04 26.63 11.52
CA PRO A 269 -18.00 27.40 12.76
C PRO A 269 -19.34 27.53 13.44
N LYS A 270 -20.44 27.49 12.69
CA LYS A 270 -21.82 27.48 13.20
C LYS A 270 -22.23 26.17 13.88
N GLU A 271 -21.50 25.08 13.63
CA GLU A 271 -21.72 23.77 14.26
C GLU A 271 -20.95 23.60 15.59
N GLY A 272 -20.33 24.67 16.11
CA GLY A 272 -19.68 24.69 17.42
C GLY A 272 -18.19 24.27 17.39
N GLY A 273 -17.56 24.28 16.23
CA GLY A 273 -16.11 24.07 16.12
C GLY A 273 -15.33 25.23 16.74
N ASP A 274 -14.45 24.95 17.69
CA ASP A 274 -13.51 25.93 18.24
C ASP A 274 -12.36 26.13 17.24
N PHE A 275 -12.54 27.03 16.30
CA PHE A 275 -11.51 27.45 15.36
C PHE A 275 -10.71 28.61 15.94
N SER A 276 -9.87 28.34 16.92
CA SER A 276 -8.80 29.31 17.19
C SER A 276 -7.90 29.33 15.95
N ASP A 277 -7.84 30.46 15.28
CA ASP A 277 -7.03 30.67 14.07
C ASP A 277 -5.55 30.80 14.45
N ALA A 278 -5.06 29.83 15.24
CA ALA A 278 -3.68 29.77 15.69
C ALA A 278 -2.74 29.68 14.49
N MET A 279 -1.75 30.55 14.48
CA MET A 279 -0.68 30.51 13.50
C MET A 279 0.32 29.41 13.88
N LEU A 280 0.56 28.50 12.98
CA LEU A 280 1.57 27.47 13.08
C LEU A 280 2.85 27.98 12.42
N SER A 281 3.94 28.01 13.18
CA SER A 281 5.25 28.42 12.66
C SER A 281 5.78 27.35 11.71
N LEU A 282 6.35 27.77 10.60
CA LEU A 282 7.04 26.97 9.62
C LEU A 282 8.51 27.35 9.56
N SER A 283 9.33 26.48 8.97
CA SER A 283 10.72 26.77 8.65
C SER A 283 10.84 28.06 7.82
N TYR A 284 12.00 28.73 7.91
CA TYR A 284 12.31 29.97 7.19
C TYR A 284 11.37 31.15 7.51
N GLU A 285 11.00 31.34 8.78
CA GLU A 285 10.15 32.43 9.27
C GLU A 285 8.77 32.54 8.59
N ARG A 286 8.28 31.43 8.06
CA ARG A 286 6.94 31.34 7.48
C ARG A 286 5.93 30.90 8.52
N SER A 287 4.67 31.05 8.20
CA SER A 287 3.57 30.56 9.04
C SER A 287 2.35 30.22 8.20
N ILE A 288 1.55 29.29 8.69
CA ILE A 288 0.24 28.92 8.13
C ILE A 288 -0.81 28.95 9.24
N SER A 289 -2.01 29.45 8.95
CA SER A 289 -3.08 29.32 9.93
C SER A 289 -3.58 27.87 10.02
N LYS A 290 -3.91 27.43 11.23
CA LYS A 290 -4.45 26.09 11.47
C LYS A 290 -5.68 25.82 10.61
N SER A 291 -6.58 26.78 10.45
CA SER A 291 -7.76 26.66 9.60
C SER A 291 -7.41 26.47 8.12
N SER A 292 -6.38 27.17 7.61
CA SER A 292 -5.91 27.00 6.24
C SER A 292 -5.31 25.61 6.02
N LEU A 293 -4.48 25.12 6.98
CA LEU A 293 -3.92 23.78 6.95
C LEU A 293 -5.01 22.71 6.92
N MET A 294 -5.98 22.80 7.82
CA MET A 294 -7.11 21.88 7.89
C MET A 294 -7.91 21.88 6.58
N GLY A 295 -8.18 23.07 6.01
CA GLY A 295 -8.90 23.19 4.74
C GLY A 295 -8.15 22.59 3.55
N ILE A 296 -6.80 22.64 3.53
CA ILE A 296 -5.98 21.99 2.50
C ILE A 296 -6.13 20.47 2.60
N VAL A 297 -5.99 19.92 3.81
CA VAL A 297 -6.09 18.49 4.05
C VAL A 297 -7.49 17.98 3.75
N GLU A 298 -8.53 18.66 4.23
CA GLU A 298 -9.93 18.34 3.93
C GLU A 298 -10.19 18.26 2.44
N ALA A 299 -9.79 19.28 1.67
CA ALA A 299 -9.99 19.33 0.23
C ALA A 299 -9.36 18.12 -0.48
N ARG A 300 -8.16 17.70 -0.05
CA ARG A 300 -7.51 16.52 -0.62
C ARG A 300 -8.21 15.23 -0.24
N TYR A 301 -8.63 15.10 1.00
CA TYR A 301 -9.36 13.89 1.43
C TYR A 301 -10.75 13.81 0.80
N GLN A 302 -11.41 14.93 0.54
CA GLN A 302 -12.65 14.95 -0.25
C GLN A 302 -12.43 14.40 -1.67
N GLU A 303 -11.32 14.75 -2.33
CA GLU A 303 -10.98 14.17 -3.64
C GLU A 303 -10.72 12.65 -3.55
N ILE A 304 -9.99 12.18 -2.55
CA ILE A 304 -9.77 10.75 -2.32
C ILE A 304 -11.11 10.05 -2.10
N ILE A 305 -11.97 10.59 -1.23
CA ILE A 305 -13.30 10.06 -0.93
C ILE A 305 -14.18 10.00 -2.19
N ALA A 306 -14.17 11.05 -3.01
CA ALA A 306 -14.95 11.08 -4.25
C ALA A 306 -14.53 9.96 -5.22
N ASN A 307 -13.22 9.80 -5.42
CA ASN A 307 -12.70 8.72 -6.26
C ASN A 307 -13.02 7.33 -5.70
N VAL A 308 -12.90 7.14 -4.39
CA VAL A 308 -13.29 5.88 -3.72
C VAL A 308 -14.77 5.61 -3.89
N TRP A 309 -15.61 6.63 -3.74
CA TRP A 309 -17.07 6.50 -3.86
C TRP A 309 -17.52 6.07 -5.24
N GLU A 310 -16.91 6.59 -6.32
CA GLU A 310 -17.21 6.17 -7.68
C GLU A 310 -17.07 4.66 -7.89
N HIS A 311 -16.11 4.03 -7.22
CA HIS A 311 -15.88 2.59 -7.29
C HIS A 311 -16.78 1.77 -6.35
N ILE A 312 -17.31 2.36 -5.30
CA ILE A 312 -18.16 1.68 -4.30
C ILE A 312 -19.66 1.86 -4.62
N ARG A 313 -20.06 3.05 -5.09
CA ARG A 313 -21.46 3.43 -5.35
C ARG A 313 -22.26 2.39 -6.14
N PRO A 314 -21.74 1.76 -7.23
CA PRO A 314 -22.49 0.77 -8.00
C PRO A 314 -22.94 -0.46 -7.18
N TYR A 315 -22.30 -0.73 -6.06
CA TYR A 315 -22.58 -1.88 -5.19
C TYR A 315 -23.42 -1.54 -3.95
N CYS A 316 -23.68 -0.25 -3.69
CA CYS A 316 -24.30 0.19 -2.44
C CYS A 316 -25.78 -0.14 -2.32
N THR A 317 -26.53 -0.26 -3.42
CA THR A 317 -28.00 -0.28 -3.39
C THR A 317 -28.57 -1.46 -2.57
N ASN A 318 -28.03 -2.70 -2.75
CA ASN A 318 -28.51 -3.87 -1.98
C ASN A 318 -27.40 -4.91 -1.69
N GLN A 319 -26.14 -4.56 -1.93
CA GLN A 319 -25.04 -5.53 -1.92
C GLN A 319 -24.00 -5.27 -0.84
N LEU A 320 -23.95 -4.07 -0.26
CA LEU A 320 -23.02 -3.70 0.78
C LEU A 320 -23.72 -3.39 2.10
N SER A 321 -23.14 -3.87 3.18
CA SER A 321 -23.51 -3.55 4.56
C SER A 321 -22.51 -2.61 5.24
N SER A 322 -21.23 -2.68 4.86
CA SER A 322 -20.17 -1.90 5.52
C SER A 322 -19.06 -1.44 4.56
N ILE A 323 -18.37 -0.38 4.97
CA ILE A 323 -17.20 0.17 4.34
C ILE A 323 -16.10 0.27 5.39
N VAL A 324 -14.97 -0.37 5.14
CA VAL A 324 -13.87 -0.52 6.09
C VAL A 324 -12.64 0.19 5.55
N PHE A 325 -12.20 1.23 6.22
CA PHE A 325 -10.95 1.93 5.92
C PHE A 325 -9.79 1.33 6.69
N THR A 326 -8.62 1.29 6.08
CA THR A 326 -7.34 0.89 6.68
C THR A 326 -6.18 1.60 5.98
N GLY A 327 -4.94 1.30 6.38
CA GLY A 327 -3.74 1.94 5.85
C GLY A 327 -3.36 3.22 6.58
N GLY A 328 -2.12 3.67 6.40
CA GLY A 328 -1.57 4.82 7.13
C GLY A 328 -2.34 6.13 6.89
N GLY A 329 -2.85 6.35 5.67
CA GLY A 329 -3.64 7.53 5.33
C GLY A 329 -5.04 7.53 5.95
N SER A 330 -5.56 6.37 6.39
CA SER A 330 -6.87 6.29 7.04
C SER A 330 -6.91 6.78 8.49
N HIS A 331 -5.74 7.06 9.08
CA HIS A 331 -5.62 7.57 10.45
C HIS A 331 -5.84 9.08 10.56
N ILE A 332 -6.15 9.75 9.46
CA ILE A 332 -6.56 11.17 9.49
C ILE A 332 -7.83 11.34 10.33
N SER A 333 -7.90 12.42 11.09
CA SER A 333 -9.06 12.72 11.93
C SER A 333 -10.33 12.85 11.08
N ASP A 334 -11.47 12.45 11.63
CA ASP A 334 -12.81 12.62 11.07
C ASP A 334 -13.08 11.96 9.71
N LEU A 335 -12.25 11.00 9.26
CA LEU A 335 -12.42 10.31 7.97
C LEU A 335 -13.80 9.67 7.80
N THR A 336 -14.30 8.98 8.84
CA THR A 336 -15.62 8.32 8.78
C THR A 336 -16.76 9.32 8.67
N SER A 337 -16.67 10.43 9.39
CA SER A 337 -17.63 11.54 9.32
C SER A 337 -17.59 12.22 7.95
N ALA A 338 -16.38 12.49 7.44
CA ALA A 338 -16.16 13.05 6.11
C ALA A 338 -16.80 12.17 5.03
N PHE A 339 -16.52 10.88 5.06
CA PHE A 339 -17.05 9.93 4.08
C PHE A 339 -18.58 9.84 4.14
N THR A 340 -19.14 9.68 5.33
CA THR A 340 -20.61 9.55 5.52
C THR A 340 -21.34 10.81 5.06
N ARG A 341 -20.82 11.99 5.41
CA ARG A 341 -21.43 13.28 5.00
C ARG A 341 -21.32 13.50 3.50
N PHE A 342 -20.15 13.26 2.92
CA PHE A 342 -19.94 13.46 1.49
C PHE A 342 -20.80 12.53 0.64
N THR A 343 -20.89 11.25 1.00
CA THR A 343 -21.59 10.24 0.21
C THR A 343 -23.06 10.08 0.57
N ASN A 344 -23.50 10.66 1.70
CA ASN A 344 -24.81 10.47 2.29
C ASN A 344 -25.20 8.97 2.43
N THR A 345 -24.20 8.11 2.65
CA THR A 345 -24.43 6.66 2.73
C THR A 345 -24.98 6.25 4.11
N PRO A 346 -26.03 5.42 4.18
CA PRO A 346 -26.50 4.84 5.43
C PRO A 346 -25.71 3.62 5.89
N LYS A 347 -24.63 3.26 5.17
CA LYS A 347 -23.81 2.08 5.46
C LYS A 347 -22.92 2.30 6.68
N LEU A 348 -22.58 1.20 7.37
CA LEU A 348 -21.61 1.25 8.46
C LEU A 348 -20.22 1.60 7.90
N VAL A 349 -19.67 2.72 8.34
CA VAL A 349 -18.31 3.16 7.97
C VAL A 349 -17.43 3.08 9.20
N ARG A 350 -16.29 2.40 9.09
CA ARG A 350 -15.31 2.27 10.19
C ARG A 350 -13.88 2.27 9.70
N VAL A 351 -12.96 2.62 10.60
CA VAL A 351 -11.52 2.46 10.39
C VAL A 351 -11.04 1.22 11.14
N HIS A 352 -10.28 0.36 10.46
CA HIS A 352 -9.62 -0.81 11.04
C HIS A 352 -8.16 -0.49 11.35
N LYS A 353 -7.70 -0.88 12.53
CA LYS A 353 -6.32 -0.61 12.99
C LYS A 353 -5.21 -1.32 12.22
N GLY A 354 -5.53 -2.10 11.19
CA GLY A 354 -4.53 -2.75 10.35
C GLY A 354 -3.86 -3.99 10.96
N ILE A 355 -4.23 -4.42 12.16
CA ILE A 355 -3.66 -5.63 12.78
C ILE A 355 -4.62 -6.80 12.56
N PRO A 356 -4.25 -7.83 11.78
CA PRO A 356 -5.08 -9.02 11.62
C PRO A 356 -5.26 -9.79 12.93
N ALA A 357 -6.37 -10.51 13.05
CA ALA A 357 -6.60 -11.40 14.18
C ALA A 357 -5.53 -12.52 14.24
N GLY A 358 -5.17 -12.94 15.45
CA GLY A 358 -4.18 -14.01 15.66
C GLY A 358 -2.72 -13.59 15.44
N VAL A 359 -2.44 -12.27 15.42
CA VAL A 359 -1.06 -11.74 15.37
C VAL A 359 -0.64 -11.22 16.73
N SER A 360 0.52 -11.66 17.21
CA SER A 360 1.19 -11.16 18.40
C SER A 360 2.59 -10.64 18.04
N PHE A 361 3.19 -9.84 18.92
CA PHE A 361 4.49 -9.21 18.66
C PHE A 361 5.46 -9.48 19.81
N ALA A 362 6.72 -9.76 19.47
CA ALA A 362 7.81 -9.74 20.43
C ALA A 362 7.99 -8.32 21.01
N SER A 363 8.51 -8.22 22.22
CA SER A 363 8.69 -6.94 22.95
C SER A 363 9.64 -5.98 22.23
N ASP A 364 10.63 -6.51 21.54
CA ASP A 364 11.72 -5.81 20.86
C ASP A 364 11.68 -5.95 19.33
N CYS A 365 10.52 -6.23 18.76
CA CYS A 365 10.38 -6.47 17.31
C CYS A 365 10.72 -5.27 16.39
N GLY A 366 11.15 -4.13 16.91
CA GLY A 366 11.60 -2.96 16.16
C GLY A 366 10.48 -2.09 15.57
N VAL A 367 9.23 -2.26 16.00
CA VAL A 367 8.07 -1.53 15.47
C VAL A 367 7.65 -0.39 16.37
N VAL A 368 7.60 0.84 15.81
CA VAL A 368 7.06 2.03 16.49
C VAL A 368 5.53 2.13 16.30
N ASN A 369 5.04 1.93 15.08
CA ASN A 369 3.61 2.02 14.76
C ASN A 369 3.10 0.73 14.11
N LYS A 370 2.37 -0.08 14.87
CA LYS A 370 1.83 -1.37 14.43
C LYS A 370 0.62 -1.22 13.51
N ASP A 371 -0.11 -0.13 13.63
CA ASP A 371 -1.39 0.10 12.92
C ASP A 371 -1.21 0.33 11.41
N THR A 372 0.02 0.56 10.94
CA THR A 372 0.35 0.74 9.52
C THR A 372 0.87 -0.52 8.83
N LEU A 373 0.91 -1.65 9.51
CA LEU A 373 1.50 -2.90 9.03
C LEU A 373 0.49 -3.89 8.42
N GLY A 374 -0.75 -3.49 8.21
CA GLY A 374 -1.84 -4.39 7.81
C GLY A 374 -1.51 -5.24 6.59
N THR A 375 -1.04 -4.63 5.51
CA THR A 375 -0.64 -5.31 4.28
C THR A 375 0.54 -6.25 4.53
N LEU A 376 1.59 -5.77 5.20
CA LEU A 376 2.79 -6.55 5.52
C LEU A 376 2.46 -7.78 6.37
N LEU A 377 1.64 -7.63 7.42
CA LEU A 377 1.20 -8.73 8.28
C LEU A 377 0.30 -9.72 7.54
N SER A 378 -0.53 -9.24 6.62
CA SER A 378 -1.38 -10.10 5.79
C SER A 378 -0.57 -10.93 4.79
N LEU A 379 0.51 -10.39 4.26
CA LEU A 379 1.48 -11.13 3.45
C LEU A 379 2.20 -12.20 4.29
N LEU A 380 2.65 -11.85 5.50
CA LEU A 380 3.26 -12.79 6.43
C LEU A 380 2.35 -13.98 6.76
N LEU A 381 1.07 -13.71 7.05
CA LEU A 381 0.06 -14.74 7.34
C LEU A 381 -0.23 -15.64 6.13
N SER A 382 -0.02 -15.14 4.91
CA SER A 382 -0.23 -15.88 3.66
C SER A 382 0.94 -16.80 3.31
N GLY A 383 2.13 -16.58 3.90
CA GLY A 383 3.30 -17.42 3.70
C GLY A 383 3.13 -18.81 4.29
N LYS A 384 3.74 -19.82 3.65
CA LYS A 384 3.61 -21.24 4.02
C LYS A 384 4.95 -21.89 4.35
N GLU A 385 6.02 -21.49 3.66
CA GLU A 385 7.34 -22.09 3.76
C GLU A 385 8.29 -21.27 4.62
N ALA A 386 9.25 -21.94 5.25
CA ALA A 386 10.32 -21.31 5.99
C ALA A 386 11.23 -20.47 5.07
N CYS A 387 11.61 -19.30 5.55
CA CYS A 387 12.35 -18.30 4.79
C CYS A 387 13.79 -18.06 5.29
N VAL A 388 14.19 -18.72 6.36
CA VAL A 388 15.49 -18.48 7.01
C VAL A 388 16.29 -19.78 7.21
N THR A 389 17.61 -19.61 7.33
CA THR A 389 18.55 -20.67 7.68
C THR A 389 19.52 -20.14 8.75
N GLU A 390 20.14 -21.03 9.50
CA GLU A 390 21.23 -20.65 10.41
C GLU A 390 22.36 -19.95 9.66
N LYS A 391 22.95 -18.92 10.25
CA LYS A 391 24.16 -18.31 9.72
C LYS A 391 25.27 -19.34 9.70
N THR A 392 25.81 -19.67 8.53
CA THR A 392 26.98 -20.51 8.40
C THR A 392 28.15 -19.79 9.07
N LYS A 393 28.55 -20.24 10.26
CA LYS A 393 29.80 -19.79 10.88
C LYS A 393 30.95 -20.21 9.96
N ILE A 394 31.47 -19.30 9.17
CA ILE A 394 32.72 -19.52 8.45
C ILE A 394 33.76 -19.69 9.54
N LYS A 395 34.18 -20.95 9.79
CA LYS A 395 35.38 -21.19 10.56
C LYS A 395 36.50 -20.58 9.73
N THR A 396 36.94 -19.39 10.12
CA THR A 396 38.25 -18.89 9.69
C THR A 396 39.26 -19.90 10.23
N ASN A 397 39.65 -20.86 9.39
CA ASN A 397 40.87 -21.62 9.63
C ASN A 397 41.99 -20.57 9.55
N THR A 398 42.39 -20.07 10.70
CA THR A 398 43.66 -19.37 10.83
C THR A 398 44.73 -20.40 10.47
N LEU A 399 45.42 -20.15 9.37
CA LEU A 399 46.49 -20.97 8.79
C LEU A 399 47.78 -20.93 9.67
N PHE A 400 47.71 -20.34 10.86
CA PHE A 400 48.82 -20.28 11.81
C PHE A 400 48.33 -20.89 13.12
N PRO A 401 48.96 -21.98 13.58
CA PRO A 401 48.78 -22.45 14.96
C PRO A 401 49.43 -21.41 15.88
N ASP A 402 48.69 -21.00 16.91
CA ASP A 402 49.22 -20.21 18.03
C ASP A 402 50.38 -20.96 18.62
N GLU A 403 51.61 -20.46 18.46
CA GLU A 403 52.74 -20.86 19.28
C GLU A 403 52.50 -20.32 20.68
N GLU A 404 52.28 -21.25 21.63
CA GLU A 404 52.42 -20.99 23.03
C GLU A 404 53.84 -20.53 23.32
N THR A 405 54.05 -19.27 23.65
CA THR A 405 55.26 -18.78 24.29
C THR A 405 54.94 -18.35 25.70
N ASP A 406 55.47 -19.17 26.57
CA ASP A 406 55.59 -18.96 28.00
C ASP A 406 56.54 -17.79 28.31
N GLN A 407 56.14 -16.97 29.23
CA GLN A 407 56.77 -16.09 30.22
C GLN A 407 58.19 -15.53 30.02
N THR A 408 58.24 -14.30 30.44
CA THR A 408 59.13 -13.57 31.34
C THR A 408 59.96 -12.45 30.70
N GLY A 409 59.93 -11.30 31.35
CA GLY A 409 61.09 -10.41 31.52
C GLY A 409 60.99 -9.00 30.97
N ASP A 410 60.61 -8.13 31.83
CA ASP A 410 61.13 -6.77 32.10
C ASP A 410 61.84 -5.90 31.03
N ALA A 411 61.45 -4.65 31.13
CA ALA A 411 62.22 -3.42 31.08
C ALA A 411 62.40 -2.65 29.76
N ASP A 412 61.81 -1.50 29.83
CA ASP A 412 62.39 -0.16 29.50
C ASP A 412 62.80 0.23 28.09
N SER A 413 62.25 1.33 27.70
CA SER A 413 62.85 2.57 27.22
C SER A 413 62.44 3.06 25.80
N LYS A 414 61.88 4.28 25.90
CA LYS A 414 62.09 5.46 25.02
C LYS A 414 61.61 5.48 23.57
N ALA A 415 60.62 6.33 23.45
CA ALA A 415 60.54 7.49 22.53
C ALA A 415 61.42 7.47 21.27
N ASP A 416 60.78 7.63 20.15
CA ASP A 416 61.11 8.77 19.26
C ASP A 416 59.95 9.13 18.29
N ASP A 417 59.85 10.40 18.21
CA ASP A 417 58.97 11.30 17.49
C ASP A 417 59.34 11.32 15.99
N SER A 418 58.38 11.34 15.10
CA SER A 418 58.55 12.05 13.81
C SER A 418 57.23 12.36 13.14
N THR A 419 56.87 13.59 13.30
CA THR A 419 56.02 14.48 12.51
C THR A 419 56.29 14.38 10.99
N SER A 420 55.23 14.46 10.19
CA SER A 420 55.15 15.27 8.94
C SER A 420 53.69 15.34 8.47
N GLN A 421 53.01 16.45 8.70
CA GLN A 421 52.76 17.61 7.81
C GLN A 421 51.92 17.23 6.57
N LEU A 422 50.67 17.62 6.65
CA LEU A 422 49.91 18.71 6.00
C LEU A 422 50.33 19.09 4.59
N HIS A 423 49.41 18.95 3.65
CA HIS A 423 49.24 19.89 2.55
C HIS A 423 47.75 20.18 2.33
N THR A 424 47.39 21.37 2.75
CA THR A 424 46.25 22.16 2.28
C THR A 424 46.63 22.82 0.95
N ILE A 425 45.72 22.86 0.01
CA ILE A 425 45.72 23.82 -1.08
C ILE A 425 44.34 24.49 -1.10
N ASP A 426 44.33 25.74 -0.71
CA ASP A 426 43.33 26.75 -1.04
C ASP A 426 43.58 27.22 -2.47
N ASP A 427 42.55 27.52 -3.20
CA ASP A 427 42.59 28.62 -4.15
C ASP A 427 41.24 29.28 -4.32
N GLU A 428 41.30 30.56 -4.17
CA GLU A 428 40.21 31.56 -4.23
C GLU A 428 39.90 32.03 -5.64
N SER A 429 38.82 32.80 -5.66
CA SER A 429 38.51 33.97 -6.53
C SER A 429 37.60 33.66 -7.74
N SER A 430 36.67 34.46 -8.08
CA SER A 430 36.38 35.88 -7.84
C SER A 430 34.96 36.22 -8.28
N ALA A 431 34.40 37.17 -7.62
CA ALA A 431 33.15 37.87 -7.91
C ALA A 431 33.20 38.67 -9.21
N THR A 432 32.08 38.84 -9.88
CA THR A 432 31.73 40.10 -10.51
C THR A 432 30.23 40.40 -10.43
N ASP A 433 30.01 41.53 -9.88
CA ASP A 433 28.83 42.35 -9.79
C ASP A 433 28.30 42.78 -11.16
N SER A 434 27.00 42.85 -11.37
CA SER A 434 26.42 43.97 -12.10
C SER A 434 24.89 44.10 -11.81
N SER A 435 24.58 45.19 -11.15
CA SER A 435 23.28 45.77 -10.96
C SER A 435 22.61 46.21 -12.26
N SER A 436 21.29 46.10 -12.35
CA SER A 436 20.46 47.24 -12.81
C SER A 436 19.01 47.07 -12.38
N ASP A 437 18.57 48.11 -11.79
CA ASP A 437 17.24 48.54 -11.35
C ASP A 437 16.33 48.79 -12.57
N GLU A 438 15.06 48.59 -12.42
CA GLU A 438 13.93 49.43 -12.83
C GLU A 438 12.63 48.65 -12.98
N GLY A 439 11.61 49.06 -12.29
CA GLY A 439 10.32 49.41 -12.82
C GLY A 439 9.11 48.76 -12.14
N GLN A 440 8.53 49.53 -11.25
CA GLN A 440 7.15 49.32 -10.71
C GLN A 440 6.11 49.33 -11.82
N GLU A 441 5.12 48.46 -11.74
CA GLU A 441 3.69 48.82 -11.53
C GLU A 441 2.76 47.63 -11.85
N GLY A 442 1.87 47.38 -10.91
CA GLY A 442 0.49 47.16 -11.23
C GLY A 442 0.01 45.76 -11.59
N SER A 443 -0.44 45.02 -10.66
CA SER A 443 -1.75 44.33 -10.70
C SER A 443 -1.82 43.26 -9.59
N ALA A 444 -2.46 43.63 -8.50
CA ALA A 444 -2.92 42.69 -7.48
C ALA A 444 -4.03 41.78 -8.09
N LYS A 445 -3.64 40.81 -8.89
CA LYS A 445 -4.49 39.63 -9.15
C LYS A 445 -4.50 38.81 -7.88
N LYS A 446 -5.61 38.88 -7.10
CA LYS A 446 -5.92 37.96 -6.02
C LYS A 446 -5.58 36.54 -6.49
N LYS A 447 -4.46 35.97 -6.00
CA LYS A 447 -4.16 34.53 -6.16
C LYS A 447 -5.30 33.79 -5.47
N LYS A 448 -6.24 33.25 -6.23
CA LYS A 448 -7.29 32.37 -5.70
C LYS A 448 -6.59 31.19 -5.08
N SER A 449 -6.88 30.92 -3.82
CA SER A 449 -6.34 29.80 -3.04
C SER A 449 -6.49 28.49 -3.81
N ILE A 450 -5.53 27.60 -3.71
CA ILE A 450 -5.60 26.24 -4.27
C ILE A 450 -6.86 25.54 -3.75
N ALA A 451 -7.22 25.74 -2.49
CA ALA A 451 -8.47 25.27 -1.89
C ALA A 451 -9.71 25.78 -2.64
N ASP A 452 -9.71 27.05 -3.12
CA ASP A 452 -10.81 27.60 -3.91
C ASP A 452 -10.89 27.01 -5.32
N ARG A 453 -9.75 26.62 -5.91
CA ARG A 453 -9.74 25.92 -7.22
C ARG A 453 -10.26 24.49 -7.07
N VAL A 454 -9.85 23.78 -6.02
CA VAL A 454 -10.32 22.44 -5.72
C VAL A 454 -11.81 22.47 -5.36
N ARG A 455 -12.26 23.40 -4.51
CA ARG A 455 -13.68 23.58 -4.18
C ARG A 455 -14.55 23.90 -5.41
N ARG A 456 -14.03 24.68 -6.38
CA ARG A 456 -14.77 24.94 -7.64
C ARG A 456 -14.84 23.73 -8.56
N ALA A 457 -13.74 22.99 -8.70
CA ALA A 457 -13.76 21.74 -9.47
C ALA A 457 -14.77 20.77 -8.86
N PHE A 458 -14.87 20.73 -7.54
CA PHE A 458 -15.83 19.92 -6.80
C PHE A 458 -17.27 20.42 -6.88
N GLY A 459 -17.49 21.73 -6.89
CA GLY A 459 -18.82 22.32 -7.09
C GLY A 459 -19.42 21.96 -8.45
N VAL A 460 -18.58 21.93 -9.50
CA VAL A 460 -18.96 21.49 -10.84
C VAL A 460 -19.28 19.98 -10.86
N PHE A 461 -18.46 19.19 -10.15
CA PHE A 461 -18.65 17.72 -10.08
C PHE A 461 -19.89 17.34 -9.25
N LYS A 462 -20.16 18.06 -8.16
CA LYS A 462 -21.38 17.89 -7.35
C LYS A 462 -22.64 18.25 -8.16
N GLY A 463 -22.61 19.34 -8.95
CA GLY A 463 -23.68 19.72 -9.85
C GLY A 463 -23.95 18.65 -10.92
N MET A 464 -22.92 18.03 -11.51
CA MET A 464 -23.08 16.92 -12.45
C MET A 464 -23.73 15.68 -11.82
N LEU A 465 -23.41 15.37 -10.55
CA LEU A 465 -24.03 14.25 -9.84
C LEU A 465 -25.50 14.52 -9.51
N GLU A 466 -25.87 15.76 -9.18
CA GLU A 466 -27.25 16.16 -8.91
C GLU A 466 -28.11 16.17 -10.20
N GLU A 467 -27.55 16.57 -11.35
CA GLU A 467 -28.21 16.52 -12.67
C GLU A 467 -28.46 15.07 -13.17
N GLU A 468 -27.56 14.12 -12.88
CA GLU A 468 -27.78 12.71 -13.21
C GLU A 468 -28.84 12.05 -12.34
N GLU A 469 -29.01 12.46 -11.07
CA GLU A 469 -30.08 11.97 -10.20
C GLU A 469 -31.46 12.52 -10.59
N GLU A 470 -31.57 13.75 -11.10
CA GLU A 470 -32.83 14.32 -11.61
C GLU A 470 -33.24 13.68 -12.94
N ASN A 471 -32.31 13.46 -13.86
CA ASN A 471 -32.62 12.82 -15.18
C ASN A 471 -32.95 11.34 -15.04
N GLY A 472 -32.53 10.64 -13.97
CA GLY A 472 -32.87 9.24 -13.71
C GLY A 472 -34.24 9.03 -13.06
N ARG A 473 -34.98 10.10 -12.70
CA ARG A 473 -36.34 10.03 -12.12
C ARG A 473 -37.48 10.17 -13.11
N ASP A 474 -37.19 10.71 -14.30
CA ASP A 474 -38.23 10.92 -15.35
C ASP A 474 -38.44 9.73 -16.30
N ASP A 475 -37.62 8.66 -16.19
CA ASP A 475 -37.70 7.43 -17.00
C ASP A 475 -38.25 6.21 -16.21
N ARG A 476 -39.20 6.41 -15.29
CA ARG A 476 -39.93 5.30 -14.62
C ARG A 476 -41.40 5.49 -14.69
#